data_f2501260f34d27747501bf9cdb286f80
#
_entry.id   f2501260f34d27747501bf9cdb286f80
#
_cell.length_a   1.000
_cell.length_b   1.000
_cell.length_c   1.000
_cell.angle_alpha   90.00
_cell.angle_beta   90.00
_cell.angle_gamma   90.00
#
_symmetry.space_group_name_H-M   'P 1'
#
loop_
_entity.id
_entity.type
_entity.pdbx_description
1 polymer ?
#
loop_
_entity_poly.entity_id
_entity_poly.type
_entity_poly.pdbx_seq_one_letter_code
_entity_poly.pdbx_strand_id
1 'polypeptide(L)'
;MTTLSPATGTAPAPEQAPARPVLSLRDVRIGDRAAGREIVHGVSFDVTSGKTVGIVGESGSGKTLTCRAALGILPAHFEVTHGTIELDGTDIATLTPRGWTAVRGSVISAVFQDPASYLNPSIRVGEQIAEVLRVKRGLGRRAARAHALGLLSAVRLRDPELVRVQYPHELSGGMLQRVLIAAAVAADPRVLIADEATTALDVTVQAEILDLLDDLRERTGLGLVLVSHDLALVAQRCDEVLVMRQGEVVEQGPTAAVLHRPRHAYTRLLIDEHEQYGLERFRTPEENA
;
A
#
# COMPACT_ATOMS: atom_id res chain seq x y z
N MET A 1 -48.05 46.47 9.73
CA MET A 1 -46.83 46.57 8.88
C MET A 1 -45.88 45.49 9.31
N THR A 2 -45.94 44.37 8.64
CA THR A 2 -45.11 43.17 8.98
C THR A 2 -44.00 43.09 7.92
N THR A 3 -42.78 43.35 8.33
CA THR A 3 -41.60 43.27 7.44
C THR A 3 -41.11 41.84 7.38
N LEU A 4 -41.21 41.22 6.20
CA LEU A 4 -40.62 39.94 5.86
C LEU A 4 -39.10 40.13 5.62
N SER A 5 -38.28 39.40 6.38
CA SER A 5 -36.84 39.30 6.18
C SER A 5 -36.54 38.28 5.06
N PRO A 6 -35.63 38.53 4.11
CA PRO A 6 -35.32 37.56 3.08
C PRO A 6 -34.43 36.44 3.62
N ALA A 7 -34.81 35.19 3.34
CA ALA A 7 -33.99 34.01 3.59
C ALA A 7 -32.72 34.02 2.71
N THR A 8 -31.58 34.11 3.32
CA THR A 8 -30.28 33.89 2.67
C THR A 8 -30.13 32.43 2.29
N GLY A 9 -30.34 32.12 1.02
CA GLY A 9 -30.01 30.81 0.44
C GLY A 9 -28.48 30.60 0.43
N THR A 10 -28.01 29.66 1.24
CA THR A 10 -26.62 29.19 1.19
C THR A 10 -26.40 28.44 -0.12
N ALA A 11 -25.55 28.97 -0.99
CA ALA A 11 -25.14 28.31 -2.22
C ALA A 11 -24.47 26.97 -1.86
N PRO A 12 -24.71 25.87 -2.60
CA PRO A 12 -24.00 24.62 -2.39
C PRO A 12 -22.51 24.82 -2.62
N ALA A 13 -21.69 24.26 -1.74
CA ALA A 13 -20.24 24.27 -1.89
C ALA A 13 -19.87 23.63 -3.24
N PRO A 14 -18.84 24.15 -3.95
CA PRO A 14 -18.43 23.60 -5.24
C PRO A 14 -18.03 22.13 -5.06
N GLU A 15 -18.65 21.26 -5.84
CA GLU A 15 -18.32 19.85 -5.94
C GLU A 15 -16.83 19.76 -6.36
N GLN A 16 -15.99 19.31 -5.44
CA GLN A 16 -14.55 19.20 -5.71
C GLN A 16 -14.36 18.18 -6.83
N ALA A 17 -13.71 18.59 -7.91
CA ALA A 17 -13.31 17.67 -8.99
C ALA A 17 -12.59 16.46 -8.38
N PRO A 18 -12.85 15.22 -8.87
CA PRO A 18 -12.24 14.02 -8.33
C PRO A 18 -10.72 14.16 -8.35
N ALA A 19 -10.08 13.88 -7.21
CA ALA A 19 -8.64 13.98 -7.09
C ALA A 19 -7.96 13.04 -8.10
N ARG A 20 -6.99 13.57 -8.86
CA ARG A 20 -6.27 12.77 -9.86
C ARG A 20 -5.54 11.60 -9.17
N PRO A 21 -5.68 10.36 -9.67
CA PRO A 21 -4.99 9.21 -9.08
C PRO A 21 -3.47 9.33 -9.23
N VAL A 22 -2.74 8.89 -8.23
CA VAL A 22 -1.27 8.78 -8.25
C VAL A 22 -0.84 7.47 -8.92
N LEU A 23 -1.61 6.41 -8.71
CA LEU A 23 -1.47 5.12 -9.38
C LEU A 23 -2.82 4.75 -9.99
N SER A 24 -2.79 4.38 -11.27
CA SER A 24 -3.98 3.93 -12.01
C SER A 24 -3.66 2.68 -12.81
N LEU A 25 -4.47 1.66 -12.67
CA LEU A 25 -4.46 0.46 -13.49
C LEU A 25 -5.75 0.40 -14.29
N ARG A 26 -5.67 0.03 -15.57
CA ARG A 26 -6.83 -0.11 -16.46
C ARG A 26 -6.70 -1.40 -17.28
N ASP A 27 -7.62 -2.35 -17.06
CA ASP A 27 -7.70 -3.67 -17.73
C ASP A 27 -6.33 -4.37 -17.81
N VAL A 28 -5.58 -4.34 -16.69
CA VAL A 28 -4.22 -4.90 -16.65
C VAL A 28 -4.30 -6.43 -16.64
N ARG A 29 -3.67 -7.04 -17.65
CA ARG A 29 -3.54 -8.50 -17.76
C ARG A 29 -2.08 -8.89 -17.72
N ILE A 30 -1.78 -9.99 -17.04
CA ILE A 30 -0.41 -10.48 -16.86
C ILE A 30 -0.35 -11.93 -17.33
N GLY A 31 0.50 -12.19 -18.31
CA GLY A 31 0.79 -13.51 -18.84
C GLY A 31 2.06 -14.12 -18.30
N ASP A 32 2.05 -15.44 -18.18
CA ASP A 32 3.25 -16.27 -17.95
C ASP A 32 3.73 -16.80 -19.29
N ARG A 33 4.85 -16.29 -19.80
CA ARG A 33 5.46 -16.70 -21.07
C ARG A 33 5.90 -18.16 -21.06
N ALA A 34 6.33 -18.67 -19.92
CA ALA A 34 6.80 -20.03 -19.78
C ALA A 34 5.64 -21.03 -19.81
N ALA A 35 4.52 -20.69 -19.18
CA ALA A 35 3.34 -21.54 -19.15
C ALA A 35 2.38 -21.28 -20.33
N GLY A 36 2.57 -20.19 -21.09
CA GLY A 36 1.69 -19.82 -22.22
C GLY A 36 0.26 -19.49 -21.80
N ARG A 37 0.06 -18.98 -20.57
CA ARG A 37 -1.27 -18.67 -20.02
C ARG A 37 -1.30 -17.32 -19.32
N GLU A 38 -2.46 -16.72 -19.28
CA GLU A 38 -2.73 -15.53 -18.50
C GLU A 38 -2.93 -15.90 -17.01
N ILE A 39 -2.42 -15.06 -16.13
CA ILE A 39 -2.50 -15.27 -14.67
C ILE A 39 -3.33 -14.17 -14.01
N VAL A 40 -3.30 -12.95 -14.55
CA VAL A 40 -4.13 -11.82 -14.09
C VAL A 40 -4.99 -11.35 -15.24
N HIS A 41 -6.30 -11.22 -15.00
CA HIS A 41 -7.34 -11.09 -16.01
C HIS A 41 -8.10 -9.76 -15.88
N GLY A 42 -7.46 -8.64 -16.27
CA GLY A 42 -8.18 -7.36 -16.42
C GLY A 42 -8.39 -6.58 -15.10
N VAL A 43 -7.34 -6.43 -14.30
CA VAL A 43 -7.40 -5.66 -13.04
C VAL A 43 -7.44 -4.16 -13.31
N SER A 44 -8.39 -3.46 -12.67
CA SER A 44 -8.54 -2.00 -12.76
C SER A 44 -8.80 -1.41 -11.39
N PHE A 45 -8.00 -0.42 -10.97
CA PHE A 45 -8.24 0.40 -9.77
C PHE A 45 -7.42 1.67 -9.78
N ASP A 46 -7.78 2.60 -8.90
CA ASP A 46 -7.08 3.86 -8.69
C ASP A 46 -6.62 4.00 -7.24
N VAL A 47 -5.47 4.62 -7.06
CA VAL A 47 -4.99 5.08 -5.75
C VAL A 47 -4.81 6.57 -5.79
N THR A 48 -5.57 7.30 -4.99
CA THR A 48 -5.44 8.75 -4.83
C THR A 48 -4.63 9.09 -3.57
N SER A 49 -4.13 10.32 -3.52
CA SER A 49 -3.40 10.82 -2.35
C SER A 49 -4.24 10.69 -1.07
N GLY A 50 -3.64 10.21 0.00
CA GLY A 50 -4.27 10.05 1.33
C GLY A 50 -5.29 8.92 1.43
N LYS A 51 -5.50 8.12 0.37
CA LYS A 51 -6.44 6.99 0.36
C LYS A 51 -5.72 5.65 0.47
N THR A 52 -6.41 4.69 1.07
CA THR A 52 -5.94 3.31 1.16
C THR A 52 -6.84 2.38 0.35
N VAL A 53 -6.22 1.63 -0.56
CA VAL A 53 -6.87 0.57 -1.34
C VAL A 53 -6.38 -0.78 -0.83
N GLY A 54 -7.30 -1.63 -0.37
CA GLY A 54 -7.03 -2.99 0.03
C GLY A 54 -7.15 -3.97 -1.13
N ILE A 55 -6.21 -4.90 -1.25
CA ILE A 55 -6.31 -6.01 -2.20
C ILE A 55 -6.30 -7.31 -1.40
N VAL A 56 -7.41 -8.04 -1.41
CA VAL A 56 -7.58 -9.28 -0.64
C VAL A 56 -7.85 -10.49 -1.54
N GLY A 57 -7.56 -11.67 -1.04
CA GLY A 57 -7.83 -12.94 -1.72
C GLY A 57 -6.85 -14.03 -1.32
N GLU A 58 -7.09 -15.26 -1.75
CA GLU A 58 -6.25 -16.42 -1.48
C GLU A 58 -4.82 -16.25 -2.02
N SER A 59 -3.89 -17.07 -1.50
CA SER A 59 -2.54 -17.17 -2.06
C SER A 59 -2.62 -17.63 -3.52
N GLY A 60 -1.84 -16.98 -4.40
CA GLY A 60 -1.88 -17.27 -5.84
C GLY A 60 -3.00 -16.58 -6.63
N SER A 61 -3.85 -15.75 -6.01
CA SER A 61 -4.90 -15.02 -6.72
C SER A 61 -4.41 -13.87 -7.63
N GLY A 62 -3.09 -13.59 -7.68
CA GLY A 62 -2.53 -12.57 -8.57
C GLY A 62 -2.19 -11.23 -7.90
N LYS A 63 -2.49 -11.02 -6.62
CA LYS A 63 -2.27 -9.77 -5.86
C LYS A 63 -0.84 -9.24 -5.98
N THR A 64 0.13 -10.06 -5.57
CA THR A 64 1.56 -9.72 -5.63
C THR A 64 2.05 -9.46 -7.06
N LEU A 65 1.57 -10.22 -8.06
CA LEU A 65 1.93 -9.99 -9.46
C LEU A 65 1.40 -8.64 -9.95
N THR A 66 0.16 -8.28 -9.60
CA THR A 66 -0.43 -6.98 -9.93
C THR A 66 0.39 -5.83 -9.32
N CYS A 67 0.78 -5.95 -8.04
CA CYS A 67 1.63 -4.98 -7.37
C CYS A 67 3.03 -4.87 -8.00
N ARG A 68 3.65 -6.01 -8.34
CA ARG A 68 4.95 -6.04 -9.01
C ARG A 68 4.90 -5.46 -10.42
N ALA A 69 3.77 -5.63 -11.14
CA ALA A 69 3.57 -4.97 -12.42
C ALA A 69 3.59 -3.45 -12.27
N ALA A 70 2.87 -2.89 -11.29
CA ALA A 70 2.87 -1.45 -11.00
C ALA A 70 4.26 -0.91 -10.63
N LEU A 71 5.10 -1.72 -10.00
CA LEU A 71 6.48 -1.38 -9.64
C LEU A 71 7.48 -1.58 -10.80
N GLY A 72 7.05 -2.21 -11.91
CA GLY A 72 7.91 -2.59 -13.02
C GLY A 72 9.00 -3.63 -12.64
N ILE A 73 8.68 -4.55 -11.71
CA ILE A 73 9.59 -5.59 -11.21
C ILE A 73 8.99 -6.99 -11.34
N LEU A 74 8.19 -7.21 -12.39
CA LEU A 74 7.73 -8.56 -12.70
C LEU A 74 8.93 -9.51 -12.89
N PRO A 75 8.86 -10.77 -12.39
CA PRO A 75 9.83 -11.79 -12.73
C PRO A 75 9.94 -12.00 -14.25
N ALA A 76 11.11 -12.40 -14.74
CA ALA A 76 11.45 -12.41 -16.18
C ALA A 76 10.49 -13.21 -17.08
N HIS A 77 9.78 -14.20 -16.53
CA HIS A 77 8.82 -15.01 -17.27
C HIS A 77 7.39 -14.42 -17.30
N PHE A 78 7.13 -13.35 -16.53
CA PHE A 78 5.85 -12.63 -16.57
C PHE A 78 5.94 -11.33 -17.36
N GLU A 79 4.86 -10.97 -18.02
CA GLU A 79 4.73 -9.69 -18.71
C GLU A 79 3.30 -9.14 -18.64
N VAL A 80 3.17 -7.82 -18.71
CA VAL A 80 1.86 -7.18 -18.94
C VAL A 80 1.51 -7.38 -20.41
N THR A 81 0.45 -8.15 -20.67
CA THR A 81 0.01 -8.51 -22.03
C THR A 81 -1.06 -7.55 -22.56
N HIS A 82 -1.78 -6.86 -21.66
CA HIS A 82 -2.83 -5.91 -22.00
C HIS A 82 -3.03 -4.87 -20.90
N GLY A 83 -3.67 -3.75 -21.26
CA GLY A 83 -4.03 -2.69 -20.34
C GLY A 83 -2.93 -1.65 -20.16
N THR A 84 -3.19 -0.68 -19.28
CA THR A 84 -2.26 0.41 -18.97
C THR A 84 -2.07 0.55 -17.47
N ILE A 85 -0.86 0.94 -17.08
CA ILE A 85 -0.51 1.28 -15.71
C ILE A 85 0.10 2.69 -15.73
N GLU A 86 -0.51 3.62 -15.03
CA GLU A 86 -0.04 5.00 -14.97
C GLU A 86 0.43 5.35 -13.56
N LEU A 87 1.61 5.97 -13.47
CA LEU A 87 2.14 6.60 -12.26
C LEU A 87 2.15 8.11 -12.46
N ASP A 88 1.37 8.81 -11.64
CA ASP A 88 1.22 10.27 -11.71
C ASP A 88 0.87 10.76 -13.14
N GLY A 89 0.05 9.96 -13.85
CA GLY A 89 -0.38 10.19 -15.22
C GLY A 89 0.67 9.90 -16.28
N THR A 90 1.75 9.21 -15.95
CA THR A 90 2.75 8.72 -16.89
C THR A 90 2.56 7.20 -17.05
N ASP A 91 2.33 6.75 -18.27
CA ASP A 91 2.27 5.31 -18.58
C ASP A 91 3.65 4.69 -18.36
N ILE A 92 3.71 3.68 -17.48
CA ILE A 92 4.95 3.01 -17.12
C ILE A 92 5.59 2.25 -18.29
N ALA A 93 4.81 1.86 -19.30
CA ALA A 93 5.32 1.19 -20.50
C ALA A 93 6.25 2.11 -21.31
N THR A 94 6.13 3.44 -21.14
CA THR A 94 6.98 4.45 -21.81
C THR A 94 8.27 4.76 -21.05
N LEU A 95 8.40 4.24 -19.81
CA LEU A 95 9.53 4.56 -18.95
C LEU A 95 10.82 3.87 -19.42
N THR A 96 11.83 4.67 -19.70
CA THR A 96 13.20 4.17 -19.87
C THR A 96 13.79 3.69 -18.53
N PRO A 97 14.92 2.96 -18.51
CA PRO A 97 15.62 2.62 -17.27
C PRO A 97 15.94 3.82 -16.36
N ARG A 98 16.25 4.99 -16.96
CA ARG A 98 16.43 6.25 -16.22
C ARG A 98 15.11 6.78 -15.67
N GLY A 99 14.03 6.69 -16.44
CA GLY A 99 12.68 7.03 -15.98
C GLY A 99 12.27 6.21 -14.78
N TRP A 100 12.48 4.88 -14.83
CA TRP A 100 12.25 4.02 -13.69
C TRP A 100 13.10 4.39 -12.46
N THR A 101 14.36 4.73 -12.66
CA THR A 101 15.22 5.24 -11.58
C THR A 101 14.65 6.53 -10.97
N ALA A 102 14.03 7.40 -11.74
CA ALA A 102 13.42 8.63 -11.24
C ALA A 102 12.15 8.35 -10.41
N VAL A 103 11.25 7.46 -10.85
CA VAL A 103 9.94 7.25 -10.21
C VAL A 103 9.98 6.29 -9.02
N ARG A 104 10.83 5.22 -9.06
CA ARG A 104 10.97 4.30 -7.93
C ARG A 104 11.54 5.02 -6.72
N GLY A 105 10.86 4.91 -5.57
CA GLY A 105 11.19 5.55 -4.31
C GLY A 105 10.66 6.99 -4.17
N SER A 106 10.46 7.75 -5.24
CA SER A 106 9.95 9.14 -5.19
C SER A 106 8.50 9.30 -5.65
N VAL A 107 7.99 8.40 -6.50
CA VAL A 107 6.56 8.36 -6.84
C VAL A 107 5.94 7.10 -6.27
N ILE A 108 6.55 5.94 -6.53
CA ILE A 108 6.09 4.65 -6.03
C ILE A 108 7.19 3.95 -5.24
N SER A 109 6.83 3.39 -4.09
CA SER A 109 7.70 2.57 -3.25
C SER A 109 6.96 1.33 -2.76
N ALA A 110 7.68 0.36 -2.21
CA ALA A 110 7.06 -0.84 -1.68
C ALA A 110 7.76 -1.37 -0.43
N VAL A 111 6.97 -2.08 0.39
CA VAL A 111 7.40 -2.90 1.51
C VAL A 111 6.84 -4.30 1.29
N PHE A 112 7.70 -5.32 1.34
CA PHE A 112 7.34 -6.72 1.10
C PHE A 112 7.41 -7.56 2.37
N GLN A 113 6.90 -8.78 2.29
CA GLN A 113 6.70 -9.71 3.39
C GLN A 113 7.98 -10.08 4.18
N ASP A 114 9.12 -10.22 3.51
CA ASP A 114 10.39 -10.62 4.12
C ASP A 114 11.39 -9.46 4.15
N PRO A 115 11.42 -8.64 5.23
CA PRO A 115 12.28 -7.46 5.29
C PRO A 115 13.77 -7.81 5.25
N ALA A 116 14.16 -8.99 5.70
CA ALA A 116 15.56 -9.40 5.71
C ALA A 116 16.12 -9.56 4.29
N SER A 117 15.29 -9.99 3.34
CA SER A 117 15.70 -10.16 1.93
C SER A 117 15.94 -8.84 1.19
N TYR A 118 15.44 -7.72 1.72
CA TYR A 118 15.56 -6.39 1.09
C TYR A 118 16.60 -5.49 1.74
N LEU A 119 17.22 -5.94 2.84
CA LEU A 119 18.29 -5.23 3.50
C LEU A 119 19.61 -5.95 3.31
N ASN A 120 20.67 -5.21 2.98
CA ASN A 120 22.02 -5.80 2.86
C ASN A 120 22.55 -6.18 4.24
N PRO A 121 22.81 -7.49 4.51
CA PRO A 121 23.22 -7.94 5.85
C PRO A 121 24.59 -7.42 6.27
N SER A 122 25.42 -6.95 5.34
CA SER A 122 26.79 -6.45 5.59
C SER A 122 26.86 -4.93 5.76
N ILE A 123 25.73 -4.22 5.67
CA ILE A 123 25.67 -2.75 5.81
C ILE A 123 24.74 -2.38 6.96
N ARG A 124 25.18 -1.46 7.80
CA ARG A 124 24.38 -0.93 8.92
C ARG A 124 23.09 -0.31 8.40
N VAL A 125 21.99 -0.52 9.11
CA VAL A 125 20.66 -0.08 8.65
C VAL A 125 20.56 1.41 8.44
N GLY A 126 21.17 2.22 9.30
CA GLY A 126 21.19 3.68 9.13
C GLY A 126 21.94 4.15 7.89
N GLU A 127 22.99 3.43 7.45
CA GLU A 127 23.72 3.76 6.22
C GLU A 127 22.90 3.40 4.98
N GLN A 128 22.11 2.32 5.01
CA GLN A 128 21.24 1.93 3.90
C GLN A 128 20.14 2.98 3.67
N ILE A 129 19.51 3.48 4.75
CA ILE A 129 18.52 4.58 4.64
C ILE A 129 19.21 5.86 4.17
N ALA A 130 20.39 6.19 4.71
CA ALA A 130 21.14 7.37 4.31
C ALA A 130 21.56 7.31 2.82
N GLU A 131 21.81 6.12 2.27
CA GLU A 131 22.12 5.96 0.85
C GLU A 131 20.91 6.26 -0.04
N VAL A 132 19.71 5.80 0.33
CA VAL A 132 18.47 6.16 -0.37
C VAL A 132 18.31 7.69 -0.41
N LEU A 133 18.50 8.37 0.72
CA LEU A 133 18.42 9.84 0.82
C LEU A 133 19.46 10.55 -0.06
N ARG A 134 20.68 10.01 -0.11
CA ARG A 134 21.75 10.58 -0.97
C ARG A 134 21.43 10.43 -2.45
N VAL A 135 20.98 9.24 -2.84
CA VAL A 135 20.70 8.94 -4.25
C VAL A 135 19.44 9.65 -4.74
N LYS A 136 18.38 9.66 -3.92
CA LYS A 136 17.06 10.16 -4.33
C LYS A 136 16.85 11.65 -4.05
N ARG A 137 17.42 12.15 -2.96
CA ARG A 137 17.23 13.54 -2.51
C ARG A 137 18.49 14.40 -2.66
N GLY A 138 19.58 13.82 -3.16
CA GLY A 138 20.83 14.55 -3.38
C GLY A 138 21.51 15.04 -2.09
N LEU A 139 21.16 14.49 -0.92
CA LEU A 139 21.69 14.94 0.37
C LEU A 139 23.18 14.59 0.51
N GLY A 140 23.95 15.51 1.07
CA GLY A 140 25.32 15.22 1.50
C GLY A 140 25.35 14.19 2.64
N ARG A 141 26.46 13.46 2.81
CA ARG A 141 26.62 12.34 3.77
C ARG A 141 26.13 12.69 5.20
N ARG A 142 26.53 13.86 5.73
CA ARG A 142 26.15 14.27 7.10
C ARG A 142 24.65 14.51 7.23
N ALA A 143 24.06 15.23 6.27
CA ALA A 143 22.62 15.52 6.24
C ALA A 143 21.81 14.24 6.06
N ALA A 144 22.22 13.33 5.17
CA ALA A 144 21.56 12.04 4.95
C ALA A 144 21.53 11.18 6.22
N ARG A 145 22.65 11.09 6.95
CA ARG A 145 22.70 10.35 8.22
C ARG A 145 21.81 10.97 9.31
N ALA A 146 21.79 12.30 9.43
CA ALA A 146 20.90 12.98 10.36
C ALA A 146 19.42 12.75 10.01
N HIS A 147 19.08 12.79 8.72
CA HIS A 147 17.72 12.53 8.25
C HIS A 147 17.32 11.05 8.44
N ALA A 148 18.23 10.11 8.17
CA ALA A 148 18.02 8.70 8.42
C ALA A 148 17.69 8.42 9.90
N LEU A 149 18.36 9.07 10.82
CA LEU A 149 18.06 9.00 12.25
C LEU A 149 16.63 9.50 12.56
N GLY A 150 16.23 10.63 11.97
CA GLY A 150 14.87 11.15 12.08
C GLY A 150 13.80 10.17 11.56
N LEU A 151 14.10 9.49 10.44
CA LEU A 151 13.21 8.45 9.89
C LEU A 151 13.09 7.24 10.81
N LEU A 152 14.21 6.75 11.39
CA LEU A 152 14.17 5.66 12.36
C LEU A 152 13.34 6.01 13.59
N SER A 153 13.42 7.27 14.06
CA SER A 153 12.56 7.79 15.13
C SER A 153 11.09 7.85 14.68
N ALA A 154 10.82 8.33 13.47
CA ALA A 154 9.46 8.47 12.94
C ALA A 154 8.74 7.12 12.76
N VAL A 155 9.49 6.03 12.53
CA VAL A 155 8.92 4.66 12.49
C VAL A 155 8.85 4.02 13.90
N ARG A 156 8.91 4.84 14.96
CA ARG A 156 8.70 4.42 16.36
C ARG A 156 9.69 3.35 16.85
N LEU A 157 10.92 3.34 16.32
CA LEU A 157 11.98 2.50 16.89
C LEU A 157 12.44 3.08 18.23
N ARG A 158 12.57 2.21 19.25
CA ARG A 158 13.18 2.56 20.51
C ARG A 158 14.68 2.74 20.27
N ASP A 159 15.32 3.73 20.84
CA ASP A 159 16.74 4.02 20.70
C ASP A 159 17.25 4.02 19.23
N PRO A 160 16.77 4.95 18.39
CA PRO A 160 17.16 5.01 16.99
C PRO A 160 18.67 5.27 16.78
N GLU A 161 19.36 5.87 17.77
CA GLU A 161 20.81 6.04 17.75
C GLU A 161 21.56 4.71 17.84
N LEU A 162 21.09 3.77 18.65
CA LEU A 162 21.63 2.41 18.69
C LEU A 162 21.28 1.66 17.43
N VAL A 163 20.01 1.68 17.02
CA VAL A 163 19.53 0.92 15.83
C VAL A 163 20.28 1.33 14.57
N ARG A 164 20.54 2.62 14.34
CA ARG A 164 21.22 3.09 13.10
C ARG A 164 22.60 2.48 12.87
N VAL A 165 23.29 2.02 13.94
CA VAL A 165 24.62 1.42 13.83
C VAL A 165 24.59 -0.11 13.81
N GLN A 166 23.42 -0.73 14.03
CA GLN A 166 23.23 -2.18 13.97
C GLN A 166 23.13 -2.68 12.51
N TYR A 167 23.43 -3.96 12.35
CA TYR A 167 23.23 -4.69 11.11
C TYR A 167 21.82 -5.35 11.12
N PRO A 168 21.27 -5.72 9.92
CA PRO A 168 19.95 -6.35 9.86
C PRO A 168 19.79 -7.57 10.77
N HIS A 169 20.79 -8.43 10.84
CA HIS A 169 20.75 -9.68 11.63
C HIS A 169 20.77 -9.46 13.16
N GLU A 170 21.02 -8.24 13.63
CA GLU A 170 20.98 -7.88 15.04
C GLU A 170 19.60 -7.36 15.49
N LEU A 171 18.63 -7.25 14.55
CA LEU A 171 17.32 -6.69 14.77
C LEU A 171 16.23 -7.77 14.82
N SER A 172 15.18 -7.55 15.61
CA SER A 172 13.98 -8.39 15.59
C SER A 172 13.19 -8.17 14.28
N GLY A 173 12.29 -9.10 13.93
CA GLY A 173 11.47 -9.02 12.72
C GLY A 173 10.67 -7.71 12.64
N GLY A 174 10.03 -7.29 13.73
CA GLY A 174 9.30 -6.02 13.78
C GLY A 174 10.20 -4.79 13.67
N MET A 175 11.44 -4.83 14.19
CA MET A 175 12.42 -3.76 14.00
C MET A 175 12.90 -3.70 12.54
N LEU A 176 13.18 -4.85 11.91
CA LEU A 176 13.54 -4.94 10.49
C LEU A 176 12.43 -4.36 9.60
N GLN A 177 11.17 -4.68 9.91
CA GLN A 177 10.03 -4.16 9.18
C GLN A 177 9.94 -2.62 9.28
N ARG A 178 10.12 -2.06 10.48
CA ARG A 178 10.15 -0.61 10.68
C ARG A 178 11.32 0.05 9.93
N VAL A 179 12.50 -0.56 9.91
CA VAL A 179 13.66 -0.09 9.14
C VAL A 179 13.34 -0.10 7.64
N LEU A 180 12.71 -1.17 7.14
CA LEU A 180 12.32 -1.27 5.72
C LEU A 180 11.28 -0.20 5.35
N ILE A 181 10.29 0.05 6.23
CA ILE A 181 9.32 1.14 6.04
C ILE A 181 10.05 2.50 6.01
N ALA A 182 10.99 2.74 6.95
CA ALA A 182 11.78 3.99 6.96
C ALA A 182 12.56 4.18 5.64
N ALA A 183 13.16 3.12 5.12
CA ALA A 183 13.85 3.14 3.82
C ALA A 183 12.89 3.38 2.65
N ALA A 184 11.72 2.75 2.68
CA ALA A 184 10.70 2.87 1.63
C ALA A 184 10.11 4.29 1.54
N VAL A 185 9.95 4.99 2.67
CA VAL A 185 9.41 6.36 2.70
C VAL A 185 10.49 7.45 2.67
N ALA A 186 11.78 7.08 2.66
CA ALA A 186 12.89 8.04 2.75
C ALA A 186 12.94 9.08 1.63
N ALA A 187 12.44 8.73 0.45
CA ALA A 187 12.40 9.62 -0.70
C ALA A 187 11.04 10.31 -0.91
N ASP A 188 10.16 10.28 0.10
CA ASP A 188 8.81 10.85 0.10
C ASP A 188 7.95 10.35 -1.08
N PRO A 189 7.71 9.03 -1.22
CA PRO A 189 6.88 8.50 -2.29
C PRO A 189 5.45 9.03 -2.19
N ARG A 190 4.77 9.10 -3.33
CA ARG A 190 3.35 9.48 -3.40
C ARG A 190 2.41 8.29 -3.21
N VAL A 191 2.89 7.08 -3.51
CA VAL A 191 2.18 5.82 -3.25
C VAL A 191 3.13 4.77 -2.68
N LEU A 192 2.67 4.06 -1.66
CA LEU A 192 3.37 2.93 -1.04
C LEU A 192 2.54 1.65 -1.22
N ILE A 193 3.17 0.60 -1.71
CA ILE A 193 2.59 -0.73 -1.75
C ILE A 193 3.12 -1.52 -0.55
N ALA A 194 2.23 -1.96 0.32
CA ALA A 194 2.51 -2.85 1.44
C ALA A 194 2.00 -4.26 1.08
N ASP A 195 2.88 -5.09 0.50
CA ASP A 195 2.55 -6.44 0.02
C ASP A 195 2.85 -7.46 1.11
N GLU A 196 1.78 -7.89 1.81
CA GLU A 196 1.82 -8.81 2.97
C GLU A 196 2.86 -8.39 4.03
N ALA A 197 3.02 -7.08 4.22
CA ALA A 197 4.07 -6.47 5.03
C ALA A 197 4.04 -6.84 6.53
N THR A 198 3.02 -7.56 6.98
CA THR A 198 2.83 -7.90 8.41
C THR A 198 2.62 -9.39 8.66
N THR A 199 2.53 -10.24 7.63
CA THR A 199 2.13 -11.66 7.74
C THR A 199 3.08 -12.50 8.61
N ALA A 200 4.36 -12.14 8.70
CA ALA A 200 5.37 -12.88 9.48
C ALA A 200 5.54 -12.35 10.92
N LEU A 201 4.67 -11.43 11.36
CA LEU A 201 4.74 -10.77 12.67
C LEU A 201 3.65 -11.27 13.61
N ASP A 202 3.87 -11.18 14.91
CA ASP A 202 2.81 -11.40 15.89
C ASP A 202 1.73 -10.32 15.81
N VAL A 203 0.51 -10.64 16.28
CA VAL A 203 -0.68 -9.78 16.14
C VAL A 203 -0.46 -8.37 16.70
N THR A 204 0.28 -8.25 17.80
CA THR A 204 0.53 -6.94 18.44
C THR A 204 1.45 -6.09 17.56
N VAL A 205 2.55 -6.66 17.08
CA VAL A 205 3.51 -5.96 16.19
C VAL A 205 2.85 -5.65 14.84
N GLN A 206 2.00 -6.55 14.33
CA GLN A 206 1.20 -6.31 13.14
C GLN A 206 0.33 -5.06 13.28
N ALA A 207 -0.44 -4.95 14.37
CA ALA A 207 -1.28 -3.77 14.64
C ALA A 207 -0.44 -2.49 14.71
N GLU A 208 0.70 -2.53 15.40
CA GLU A 208 1.62 -1.37 15.51
C GLU A 208 2.20 -0.93 14.16
N ILE A 209 2.51 -1.88 13.26
CA ILE A 209 3.00 -1.55 11.89
C ILE A 209 1.90 -0.91 11.06
N LEU A 210 0.67 -1.39 11.18
CA LEU A 210 -0.47 -0.81 10.47
C LEU A 210 -0.79 0.60 10.98
N ASP A 211 -0.80 0.81 12.30
CA ASP A 211 -0.94 2.14 12.89
C ASP A 211 0.17 3.11 12.43
N LEU A 212 1.39 2.60 12.24
CA LEU A 212 2.48 3.38 11.71
C LEU A 212 2.24 3.78 10.24
N LEU A 213 1.72 2.86 9.40
CA LEU A 213 1.40 3.16 8.00
C LEU A 213 0.26 4.17 7.88
N ASP A 214 -0.77 4.07 8.75
CA ASP A 214 -1.86 5.06 8.82
C ASP A 214 -1.35 6.44 9.23
N ASP A 215 -0.52 6.54 10.27
CA ASP A 215 0.10 7.81 10.69
C ASP A 215 0.94 8.44 9.56
N LEU A 216 1.71 7.61 8.84
CA LEU A 216 2.49 8.09 7.70
C LEU A 216 1.58 8.62 6.60
N ARG A 217 0.52 7.89 6.26
CA ARG A 217 -0.48 8.32 5.29
C ARG A 217 -1.11 9.66 5.65
N GLU A 218 -1.60 9.80 6.88
CA GLU A 218 -2.25 11.01 7.36
C GLU A 218 -1.33 12.23 7.36
N ARG A 219 -0.07 12.03 7.76
CA ARG A 219 0.91 13.12 7.86
C ARG A 219 1.46 13.58 6.51
N THR A 220 1.55 12.69 5.54
CA THR A 220 2.23 12.96 4.25
C THR A 220 1.29 13.02 3.06
N GLY A 221 0.03 12.60 3.21
CA GLY A 221 -0.90 12.43 2.10
C GLY A 221 -0.55 11.26 1.19
N LEU A 222 0.26 10.30 1.67
CA LEU A 222 0.66 9.09 0.95
C LEU A 222 -0.56 8.26 0.55
N GLY A 223 -0.67 7.87 -0.72
CA GLY A 223 -1.58 6.81 -1.15
C GLY A 223 -1.05 5.45 -0.71
N LEU A 224 -1.91 4.56 -0.22
CA LEU A 224 -1.51 3.25 0.27
C LEU A 224 -2.23 2.13 -0.49
N VAL A 225 -1.48 1.13 -0.95
CA VAL A 225 -2.03 -0.16 -1.38
C VAL A 225 -1.68 -1.19 -0.31
N LEU A 226 -2.68 -1.74 0.34
CA LEU A 226 -2.49 -2.76 1.37
C LEU A 226 -2.91 -4.13 0.82
N VAL A 227 -1.96 -5.02 0.62
CA VAL A 227 -2.22 -6.39 0.18
C VAL A 227 -2.22 -7.31 1.39
N SER A 228 -3.29 -8.06 1.55
CA SER A 228 -3.43 -9.03 2.64
C SER A 228 -4.29 -10.21 2.20
N HIS A 229 -4.14 -11.35 2.89
CA HIS A 229 -5.11 -12.42 2.87
C HIS A 229 -6.16 -12.26 3.99
N ASP A 230 -5.93 -11.33 4.92
CA ASP A 230 -6.82 -11.03 6.04
C ASP A 230 -7.79 -9.91 5.67
N LEU A 231 -9.05 -10.28 5.45
CA LEU A 231 -10.12 -9.34 5.12
C LEU A 231 -10.44 -8.42 6.31
N ALA A 232 -10.34 -8.90 7.56
CA ALA A 232 -10.64 -8.11 8.74
C ALA A 232 -9.66 -6.95 8.91
N LEU A 233 -8.40 -7.17 8.58
CA LEU A 233 -7.36 -6.15 8.58
C LEU A 233 -7.65 -5.06 7.53
N VAL A 234 -8.00 -5.47 6.31
CA VAL A 234 -8.35 -4.55 5.21
C VAL A 234 -9.63 -3.78 5.53
N ALA A 235 -10.61 -4.47 6.14
CA ALA A 235 -11.87 -3.87 6.60
C ALA A 235 -11.68 -2.66 7.51
N GLN A 236 -10.68 -2.71 8.38
CA GLN A 236 -10.41 -1.68 9.38
C GLN A 236 -9.61 -0.49 8.85
N ARG A 237 -8.86 -0.67 7.77
CA ARG A 237 -7.81 0.26 7.35
C ARG A 237 -8.00 0.85 5.95
N CYS A 238 -8.84 0.22 5.11
CA CYS A 238 -8.95 0.60 3.71
C CYS A 238 -10.24 1.36 3.41
N ASP A 239 -10.12 2.40 2.57
CA ASP A 239 -11.28 3.14 2.04
C ASP A 239 -12.04 2.30 1.01
N GLU A 240 -11.28 1.61 0.14
CA GLU A 240 -11.78 0.73 -0.91
C GLU A 240 -11.10 -0.64 -0.84
N VAL A 241 -11.81 -1.66 -1.30
CA VAL A 241 -11.30 -3.03 -1.36
C VAL A 241 -11.54 -3.65 -2.73
N LEU A 242 -10.53 -4.39 -3.20
CA LEU A 242 -10.60 -5.32 -4.32
C LEU A 242 -10.48 -6.73 -3.78
N VAL A 243 -11.45 -7.57 -4.09
CA VAL A 243 -11.42 -9.00 -3.79
C VAL A 243 -10.96 -9.74 -5.03
N MET A 244 -9.80 -10.39 -4.95
CA MET A 244 -9.20 -11.12 -6.06
C MET A 244 -9.30 -12.62 -5.87
N ARG A 245 -9.72 -13.34 -6.92
CA ARG A 245 -9.75 -14.79 -6.98
C ARG A 245 -9.29 -15.28 -8.35
N GLN A 246 -8.37 -16.21 -8.40
CA GLN A 246 -7.90 -16.86 -9.65
C GLN A 246 -7.54 -15.85 -10.76
N GLY A 247 -6.88 -14.74 -10.40
CA GLY A 247 -6.44 -13.71 -11.35
C GLY A 247 -7.48 -12.63 -11.66
N GLU A 248 -8.70 -12.75 -11.19
CA GLU A 248 -9.80 -11.82 -11.46
C GLU A 248 -10.16 -10.98 -10.24
N VAL A 249 -10.62 -9.75 -10.46
CA VAL A 249 -11.31 -8.95 -9.44
C VAL A 249 -12.77 -9.37 -9.45
N VAL A 250 -13.17 -10.17 -8.46
CA VAL A 250 -14.54 -10.70 -8.36
C VAL A 250 -15.50 -9.74 -7.69
N GLU A 251 -14.99 -8.83 -6.87
CA GLU A 251 -15.76 -7.74 -6.26
C GLU A 251 -14.86 -6.55 -5.94
N GLN A 252 -15.38 -5.34 -6.08
CA GLN A 252 -14.66 -4.09 -5.81
C GLN A 252 -15.63 -3.00 -5.37
N GLY A 253 -15.18 -2.13 -4.46
CA GLY A 253 -15.91 -0.94 -4.07
C GLY A 253 -15.48 -0.37 -2.73
N PRO A 254 -16.23 0.62 -2.20
CA PRO A 254 -16.04 1.12 -0.85
C PRO A 254 -16.08 -0.05 0.15
N THR A 255 -15.10 -0.11 1.04
CA THR A 255 -14.92 -1.23 1.97
C THR A 255 -16.20 -1.57 2.74
N ALA A 256 -16.87 -0.54 3.29
CA ALA A 256 -18.13 -0.73 4.01
C ALA A 256 -19.22 -1.38 3.14
N ALA A 257 -19.31 -1.02 1.85
CA ALA A 257 -20.32 -1.57 0.95
C ALA A 257 -20.05 -3.05 0.63
N VAL A 258 -18.77 -3.42 0.37
CA VAL A 258 -18.36 -4.80 0.07
C VAL A 258 -18.55 -5.71 1.29
N LEU A 259 -18.28 -5.22 2.50
CA LEU A 259 -18.42 -6.00 3.73
C LEU A 259 -19.87 -6.20 4.16
N HIS A 260 -20.68 -5.12 4.14
CA HIS A 260 -22.07 -5.21 4.61
C HIS A 260 -23.05 -5.77 3.57
N ARG A 261 -22.71 -5.68 2.27
CA ARG A 261 -23.57 -6.15 1.17
C ARG A 261 -22.75 -6.86 0.09
N PRO A 262 -22.03 -7.95 0.45
CA PRO A 262 -21.23 -8.70 -0.50
C PRO A 262 -22.11 -9.31 -1.60
N ARG A 263 -21.74 -9.07 -2.86
CA ARG A 263 -22.49 -9.54 -4.03
C ARG A 263 -21.95 -10.89 -4.51
N HIS A 264 -20.63 -11.07 -4.44
CA HIS A 264 -19.99 -12.29 -4.93
C HIS A 264 -19.97 -13.39 -3.85
N ALA A 265 -20.20 -14.65 -4.24
CA ALA A 265 -20.22 -15.79 -3.31
C ALA A 265 -18.88 -15.99 -2.57
N TYR A 266 -17.77 -15.75 -3.26
CA TYR A 266 -16.43 -15.84 -2.66
C TYR A 266 -16.18 -14.75 -1.60
N THR A 267 -16.66 -13.54 -1.82
CA THR A 267 -16.57 -12.47 -0.82
C THR A 267 -17.34 -12.84 0.45
N ARG A 268 -18.56 -13.41 0.29
CA ARG A 268 -19.34 -13.93 1.43
C ARG A 268 -18.56 -15.02 2.20
N LEU A 269 -17.98 -15.97 1.47
CA LEU A 269 -17.16 -17.03 2.09
C LEU A 269 -16.00 -16.44 2.91
N LEU A 270 -15.26 -15.47 2.36
CA LEU A 270 -14.17 -14.82 3.08
C LEU A 270 -14.65 -14.08 4.35
N ILE A 271 -15.83 -13.46 4.30
CA ILE A 271 -16.43 -12.78 5.46
C ILE A 271 -16.83 -13.82 6.51
N ASP A 272 -17.52 -14.88 6.11
CA ASP A 272 -17.98 -15.95 7.01
C ASP A 272 -16.80 -16.63 7.72
N GLU A 273 -15.71 -16.91 7.02
CA GLU A 273 -14.48 -17.45 7.61
C GLU A 273 -13.90 -16.54 8.68
N HIS A 274 -13.93 -15.21 8.47
CA HIS A 274 -13.42 -14.23 9.43
C HIS A 274 -14.39 -13.94 10.57
N GLU A 275 -15.70 -14.05 10.37
CA GLU A 275 -16.71 -13.92 11.44
C GLU A 275 -16.55 -15.00 12.51
N GLN A 276 -16.16 -16.21 12.11
CA GLN A 276 -15.82 -17.29 13.04
C GLN A 276 -14.58 -16.95 13.91
N TYR A 277 -13.76 -15.99 13.48
CA TYR A 277 -12.52 -15.58 14.14
C TYR A 277 -12.57 -14.17 14.79
N GLY A 278 -13.76 -13.49 14.87
CA GLY A 278 -13.88 -12.29 15.70
C GLY A 278 -14.33 -10.98 15.06
N LEU A 279 -14.99 -10.99 13.89
CA LEU A 279 -15.61 -9.81 13.29
C LEU A 279 -16.94 -9.36 13.95
N GLU A 280 -17.34 -9.94 15.08
CA GLU A 280 -18.54 -9.49 15.86
C GLU A 280 -18.54 -7.97 16.17
N ARG A 281 -17.40 -7.30 16.05
CA ARG A 281 -17.27 -5.85 16.29
C ARG A 281 -17.83 -4.96 15.18
N PHE A 282 -18.20 -5.52 14.01
CA PHE A 282 -18.66 -4.74 12.85
C PHE A 282 -20.15 -4.84 12.57
N ARG A 283 -20.90 -5.59 13.38
CA ARG A 283 -22.37 -5.55 13.32
C ARG A 283 -22.85 -4.23 13.88
N THR A 284 -23.61 -3.49 13.07
CA THR A 284 -24.33 -2.30 13.55
C THR A 284 -25.34 -2.67 14.63
N PRO A 285 -25.63 -1.78 15.62
CA PRO A 285 -26.57 -2.03 16.70
C PRO A 285 -28.02 -2.36 16.27
N GLU A 286 -28.35 -2.21 14.98
CA GLU A 286 -29.69 -2.44 14.45
C GLU A 286 -30.04 -3.91 14.12
N GLU A 287 -29.07 -4.82 14.11
CA GLU A 287 -29.33 -6.26 13.83
C GLU A 287 -29.52 -7.13 15.09
N ASN A 288 -29.48 -6.54 16.28
CA ASN A 288 -29.69 -7.21 17.57
C ASN A 288 -31.02 -6.82 18.23
N ALA A 289 -32.04 -6.37 17.49
CA ALA A 289 -33.38 -6.07 18.01
C ALA A 289 -34.42 -7.04 17.46
#